data_474f78c3bfe51551bfcf60f1675dc12e
#
_entry.id   474f78c3bfe51551bfcf60f1675dc12e
#
_cell.length_a   1.000
_cell.length_b   1.000
_cell.length_c   1.000
_cell.angle_alpha   90.00
_cell.angle_beta   90.00
_cell.angle_gamma   90.00
#
_symmetry.space_group_name_H-M   'P 1'
#
loop_
_entity.id
_entity.type
_entity.pdbx_description
1 polymer ?
#
loop_
_entity_poly.entity_id
_entity_poly.type
_entity_poly.pdbx_seq_one_letter_code
_entity_poly.pdbx_strand_id
1 'polypeptide(L)'
;MSAKKNKKKKPIVIKTSACRKIKRSDGLKMKWVQEYTFRGFLEAITSRFGNLKAYSIFGDEEDKFISYNRLKWGAENISTYLLEKGFVKGDRVAIVGESCPFWMMMYLGITYVGCVAVPILPDFSQREMEGILKESGAKAVCVNVKHFKKVEKYAYSNNLMVVRMEDLTQIPSIPEGFTFENAPGISLKEHSHNYTLINTSVPSEDDMASLIFTSGTTGSSKGVILTHKNLLVCADESSDTYVKVKKGVRVLSILPMSHCYEFTITHLLCLLQGAEIVFLGKPPATTILMRAFKEVRPHVILTVPLLIEKIYKAAVLPTLRDNPKIAKLYKNPLTKWIVLKTVKTKLISTMGGCIRFFGIGGAPLDETVWDFLYSCHFPYALGYGLTETSPLIAGCGPKHKMHKKGYIGKPVKHDHVILLNKNEDGVGEIAVKGPNVMTGYYNNEELNKEVFTEDGYFKTGDLGYLDKHGYLSIRGRVKTMILG
;
A
#
# COMPACT_ATOMS: atom_id res chain seq x y z
N MET A 1 22.09 -62.43 -17.76
CA MET A 1 21.39 -61.57 -16.82
C MET A 1 21.71 -60.12 -17.14
N SER A 2 20.80 -59.43 -17.80
CA SER A 2 20.98 -58.07 -18.30
C SER A 2 20.24 -57.08 -17.37
N ALA A 3 21.00 -56.21 -16.74
CA ALA A 3 20.46 -55.19 -15.85
C ALA A 3 19.88 -54.00 -16.66
N LYS A 4 18.57 -53.87 -16.66
CA LYS A 4 17.86 -52.68 -17.24
C LYS A 4 18.16 -51.47 -16.39
N LYS A 5 18.90 -50.48 -16.96
CA LYS A 5 19.06 -49.14 -16.41
C LYS A 5 17.74 -48.39 -16.46
N ASN A 6 17.17 -48.10 -15.30
CA ASN A 6 16.05 -47.21 -15.12
C ASN A 6 16.47 -45.76 -15.45
N LYS A 7 16.05 -45.26 -16.61
CA LYS A 7 16.17 -43.81 -16.95
C LYS A 7 15.17 -43.00 -16.12
N LYS A 8 15.66 -42.28 -15.10
CA LYS A 8 14.87 -41.24 -14.39
C LYS A 8 14.40 -40.23 -15.40
N LYS A 9 13.07 -40.13 -15.61
CA LYS A 9 12.45 -39.05 -16.39
C LYS A 9 12.74 -37.70 -15.72
N LYS A 10 13.37 -36.76 -16.45
CA LYS A 10 13.54 -35.39 -16.02
C LYS A 10 12.13 -34.75 -15.86
N PRO A 11 11.91 -33.93 -14.83
CA PRO A 11 10.63 -33.26 -14.69
C PRO A 11 10.40 -32.35 -15.90
N ILE A 12 9.18 -32.39 -16.44
CA ILE A 12 8.73 -31.52 -17.53
C ILE A 12 8.67 -30.11 -16.96
N VAL A 13 9.64 -29.28 -17.33
CA VAL A 13 9.58 -27.84 -17.09
C VAL A 13 8.57 -27.27 -18.09
N ILE A 14 7.34 -27.05 -17.63
CA ILE A 14 6.36 -26.25 -18.37
C ILE A 14 6.94 -24.84 -18.46
N LYS A 15 7.45 -24.47 -19.63
CA LYS A 15 7.78 -23.08 -19.96
C LYS A 15 6.46 -22.31 -19.91
N THR A 16 6.19 -21.62 -18.81
CA THR A 16 5.13 -20.62 -18.73
C THR A 16 5.40 -19.61 -19.83
N SER A 17 4.56 -19.63 -20.84
CA SER A 17 4.60 -18.64 -21.94
C SER A 17 4.62 -17.25 -21.33
N ALA A 18 5.61 -16.45 -21.70
CA ALA A 18 5.65 -15.05 -21.36
C ALA A 18 4.30 -14.42 -21.69
N CYS A 19 3.64 -13.83 -20.68
CA CYS A 19 2.35 -13.18 -20.83
C CYS A 19 2.48 -12.19 -22.01
N ARG A 20 1.85 -12.47 -23.15
CA ARG A 20 1.85 -11.57 -24.31
C ARG A 20 1.16 -10.30 -23.84
N LYS A 21 1.81 -9.16 -24.01
CA LYS A 21 1.23 -7.84 -23.73
C LYS A 21 0.00 -7.64 -24.62
N ILE A 22 -1.18 -7.91 -24.08
CA ILE A 22 -2.44 -7.69 -24.75
C ILE A 22 -2.74 -6.18 -24.63
N LYS A 23 -2.89 -5.50 -25.77
CA LYS A 23 -3.39 -4.11 -25.78
C LYS A 23 -4.91 -4.15 -25.60
N ARG A 24 -5.37 -3.45 -24.59
CA ARG A 24 -6.82 -3.24 -24.35
C ARG A 24 -7.33 -2.09 -25.22
N SER A 25 -8.65 -2.02 -25.39
CA SER A 25 -9.33 -0.92 -26.09
C SER A 25 -9.11 0.45 -25.43
N ASP A 26 -8.90 0.46 -24.09
CA ASP A 26 -8.57 1.66 -23.30
C ASP A 26 -7.08 2.06 -23.35
N GLY A 27 -6.25 1.38 -24.16
CA GLY A 27 -4.83 1.66 -24.32
C GLY A 27 -3.93 1.17 -23.20
N LEU A 28 -4.46 0.59 -22.12
CA LEU A 28 -3.69 0.02 -21.02
C LEU A 28 -2.92 -1.22 -21.46
N LYS A 29 -1.65 -1.31 -21.06
CA LYS A 29 -0.80 -2.48 -21.29
C LYS A 29 -0.75 -3.33 -20.04
N MET A 30 -1.49 -4.43 -20.05
CA MET A 30 -1.48 -5.39 -18.96
C MET A 30 -0.14 -6.11 -18.89
N LYS A 31 0.56 -5.98 -17.74
CA LYS A 31 1.87 -6.61 -17.53
C LYS A 31 1.76 -7.85 -16.67
N TRP A 32 0.98 -7.75 -15.60
CA TRP A 32 0.98 -8.69 -14.52
C TRP A 32 -0.35 -9.42 -14.34
N VAL A 33 -1.46 -8.78 -14.65
CA VAL A 33 -2.82 -9.34 -14.55
C VAL A 33 -3.50 -9.37 -15.91
N GLN A 34 -4.42 -10.29 -16.12
CA GLN A 34 -5.23 -10.35 -17.35
C GLN A 34 -6.48 -9.47 -17.24
N GLU A 35 -6.94 -9.26 -16.01
CA GLU A 35 -8.09 -8.46 -15.65
C GLU A 35 -7.77 -7.69 -14.35
N TYR A 36 -8.08 -6.40 -14.30
CA TYR A 36 -7.83 -5.56 -13.12
C TYR A 36 -8.92 -5.75 -12.06
N THR A 37 -9.19 -7.01 -11.67
CA THR A 37 -9.99 -7.35 -10.50
C THR A 37 -9.09 -7.99 -9.43
N PHE A 38 -9.47 -7.91 -8.13
CA PHE A 38 -8.72 -8.61 -7.08
C PHE A 38 -8.78 -10.14 -7.24
N ARG A 39 -9.81 -10.65 -7.90
CA ARG A 39 -9.86 -12.05 -8.33
C ARG A 39 -8.77 -12.35 -9.36
N GLY A 40 -8.70 -11.57 -10.44
CA GLY A 40 -7.64 -11.67 -11.44
C GLY A 40 -6.23 -11.45 -10.87
N PHE A 41 -6.10 -10.55 -9.90
CA PHE A 41 -4.85 -10.33 -9.15
C PHE A 41 -4.39 -11.60 -8.41
N LEU A 42 -5.27 -12.24 -7.63
CA LEU A 42 -4.95 -13.47 -6.90
C LEU A 42 -4.58 -14.61 -7.84
N GLU A 43 -5.30 -14.81 -8.93
CA GLU A 43 -4.96 -15.80 -9.96
C GLU A 43 -3.56 -15.54 -10.55
N ALA A 44 -3.27 -14.28 -10.86
CA ALA A 44 -2.00 -13.90 -11.45
C ALA A 44 -0.80 -14.12 -10.52
N ILE A 45 -0.90 -13.79 -9.23
CA ILE A 45 0.21 -13.95 -8.28
C ILE A 45 0.39 -15.40 -7.87
N THR A 46 -0.68 -16.18 -7.71
CA THR A 46 -0.60 -17.59 -7.31
C THR A 46 -0.07 -18.47 -8.44
N SER A 47 -0.50 -18.25 -9.68
CA SER A 47 0.02 -19.00 -10.83
C SER A 47 1.53 -18.83 -11.04
N ARG A 48 2.10 -17.69 -10.59
CA ARG A 48 3.54 -17.38 -10.75
C ARG A 48 4.36 -17.75 -9.53
N PHE A 49 3.82 -17.57 -8.33
CA PHE A 49 4.59 -17.56 -7.10
C PHE A 49 4.09 -18.55 -6.04
N GLY A 50 2.99 -19.24 -6.26
CA GLY A 50 2.21 -20.15 -5.43
C GLY A 50 2.84 -20.58 -4.09
N ASN A 51 3.94 -21.31 -4.11
CA ASN A 51 4.59 -21.85 -2.92
C ASN A 51 5.61 -20.90 -2.26
N LEU A 52 5.83 -19.70 -2.82
CA LEU A 52 6.73 -18.73 -2.19
C LEU A 52 6.06 -18.09 -0.96
N LYS A 53 6.91 -17.58 -0.07
CA LYS A 53 6.47 -16.74 1.04
C LYS A 53 5.89 -15.44 0.47
N ALA A 54 4.62 -15.17 0.76
CA ALA A 54 3.97 -13.88 0.50
C ALA A 54 4.11 -12.98 1.73
N TYR A 55 3.82 -13.53 2.92
CA TYR A 55 3.83 -12.82 4.17
C TYR A 55 4.51 -13.59 5.30
N SER A 56 5.23 -12.86 6.15
CA SER A 56 5.76 -13.31 7.43
C SER A 56 5.66 -12.17 8.46
N ILE A 57 5.82 -12.49 9.74
CA ILE A 57 5.80 -11.53 10.85
C ILE A 57 7.17 -11.56 11.52
N PHE A 58 7.77 -10.38 11.70
CA PHE A 58 9.04 -10.24 12.39
C PHE A 58 8.93 -10.65 13.86
N GLY A 59 9.84 -11.54 14.30
CA GLY A 59 9.88 -12.05 15.67
C GLY A 59 8.87 -13.15 15.97
N ASP A 60 8.22 -13.73 14.96
CA ASP A 60 7.46 -14.97 15.10
C ASP A 60 8.47 -16.13 15.28
N GLU A 61 8.45 -16.76 16.46
CA GLU A 61 9.43 -17.79 16.85
C GLU A 61 9.30 -19.11 16.04
N GLU A 62 8.13 -19.34 15.44
CA GLU A 62 7.87 -20.56 14.69
C GLU A 62 8.15 -20.45 13.18
N ASP A 63 8.79 -19.39 12.72
CA ASP A 63 9.03 -19.07 11.29
C ASP A 63 7.78 -19.30 10.41
N LYS A 64 6.60 -19.00 10.98
CA LYS A 64 5.32 -19.13 10.30
C LYS A 64 5.22 -18.11 9.18
N PHE A 65 4.89 -18.59 8.00
CA PHE A 65 4.63 -17.71 6.86
C PHE A 65 3.35 -18.11 6.14
N ILE A 66 2.78 -17.14 5.43
CA ILE A 66 1.67 -17.38 4.52
C ILE A 66 2.23 -17.39 3.10
N SER A 67 2.08 -18.51 2.39
CA SER A 67 2.42 -18.60 0.96
C SER A 67 1.38 -17.89 0.10
N TYR A 68 1.72 -17.60 -1.16
CA TYR A 68 0.76 -17.05 -2.12
C TYR A 68 -0.46 -17.97 -2.29
N ASN A 69 -0.26 -19.29 -2.34
CA ASN A 69 -1.36 -20.26 -2.40
C ASN A 69 -2.24 -20.21 -1.16
N ARG A 70 -1.64 -20.12 0.04
CA ARG A 70 -2.40 -20.06 1.29
C ARG A 70 -3.19 -18.75 1.40
N LEU A 71 -2.64 -17.65 0.87
CA LEU A 71 -3.34 -16.36 0.81
C LEU A 71 -4.60 -16.47 -0.04
N LYS A 72 -4.50 -17.06 -1.24
CA LYS A 72 -5.65 -17.30 -2.13
C LYS A 72 -6.66 -18.22 -1.49
N TRP A 73 -6.21 -19.35 -0.97
CA TRP A 73 -7.08 -20.35 -0.34
C TRP A 73 -7.89 -19.73 0.81
N GLY A 74 -7.26 -18.95 1.68
CA GLY A 74 -7.96 -18.26 2.76
C GLY A 74 -8.94 -17.20 2.27
N ALA A 75 -8.59 -16.46 1.21
CA ALA A 75 -9.50 -15.49 0.59
C ALA A 75 -10.74 -16.17 0.00
N GLU A 76 -10.59 -17.30 -0.69
CA GLU A 76 -11.71 -18.08 -1.25
C GLU A 76 -12.64 -18.64 -0.17
N ASN A 77 -12.07 -19.09 0.95
CA ASN A 77 -12.87 -19.56 2.10
C ASN A 77 -13.69 -18.42 2.73
N ILE A 78 -13.07 -17.25 2.93
CA ILE A 78 -13.76 -16.05 3.42
C ILE A 78 -14.87 -15.64 2.47
N SER A 79 -14.61 -15.65 1.17
CA SER A 79 -15.58 -15.32 0.12
C SER A 79 -16.79 -16.23 0.17
N THR A 80 -16.57 -17.54 0.28
CA THR A 80 -17.65 -18.53 0.43
C THR A 80 -18.49 -18.24 1.66
N TYR A 81 -17.81 -18.02 2.81
CA TYR A 81 -18.50 -17.74 4.06
C TYR A 81 -19.36 -16.47 3.98
N LEU A 82 -18.85 -15.38 3.39
CA LEU A 82 -19.63 -14.15 3.21
C LEU A 82 -20.89 -14.40 2.36
N LEU A 83 -20.77 -15.12 1.24
CA LEU A 83 -21.90 -15.42 0.37
C LEU A 83 -22.92 -16.32 1.07
N GLU A 84 -22.51 -17.33 1.86
CA GLU A 84 -23.39 -18.18 2.68
C GLU A 84 -24.13 -17.38 3.75
N LYS A 85 -23.54 -16.29 4.26
CA LYS A 85 -24.19 -15.35 5.18
C LYS A 85 -25.06 -14.31 4.49
N GLY A 86 -25.28 -14.44 3.18
CA GLY A 86 -26.17 -13.57 2.39
C GLY A 86 -25.55 -12.24 1.98
N PHE A 87 -24.22 -12.10 2.07
CA PHE A 87 -23.56 -10.94 1.48
C PHE A 87 -23.65 -11.01 -0.04
N VAL A 88 -23.86 -9.87 -0.65
CA VAL A 88 -23.95 -9.72 -2.10
C VAL A 88 -22.95 -8.66 -2.59
N LYS A 89 -22.70 -8.66 -3.88
CA LYS A 89 -21.87 -7.64 -4.55
C LYS A 89 -22.28 -6.22 -4.12
N GLY A 90 -21.30 -5.42 -3.74
CA GLY A 90 -21.51 -4.05 -3.25
C GLY A 90 -21.75 -3.94 -1.73
N ASP A 91 -21.92 -5.04 -0.99
CA ASP A 91 -22.01 -5.00 0.45
C ASP A 91 -20.66 -4.62 1.09
N ARG A 92 -20.71 -3.75 2.09
CA ARG A 92 -19.51 -3.20 2.75
C ARG A 92 -19.15 -4.01 3.98
N VAL A 93 -17.84 -4.29 4.10
CA VAL A 93 -17.23 -4.96 5.25
C VAL A 93 -16.09 -4.09 5.75
N ALA A 94 -16.19 -3.62 6.98
CA ALA A 94 -15.15 -2.80 7.60
C ALA A 94 -13.97 -3.64 8.08
N ILE A 95 -12.77 -3.09 7.99
CA ILE A 95 -11.53 -3.70 8.50
C ILE A 95 -10.84 -2.69 9.40
N VAL A 96 -10.75 -3.01 10.70
CA VAL A 96 -10.19 -2.14 11.76
C VAL A 96 -9.06 -2.88 12.46
N GLY A 97 -7.81 -2.47 12.23
CA GLY A 97 -6.73 -3.13 12.95
C GLY A 97 -5.34 -2.85 12.43
N GLU A 98 -4.39 -3.38 13.18
CA GLU A 98 -2.97 -3.31 12.86
C GLU A 98 -2.66 -4.13 11.60
N SER A 99 -1.62 -3.71 10.89
CA SER A 99 -1.16 -4.41 9.67
C SER A 99 -0.70 -5.83 10.00
N CYS A 100 -1.34 -6.83 9.39
CA CYS A 100 -1.00 -8.24 9.53
C CYS A 100 -1.45 -9.05 8.30
N PRO A 101 -0.98 -10.29 8.14
CA PRO A 101 -1.38 -11.13 7.00
C PRO A 101 -2.89 -11.35 6.91
N PHE A 102 -3.58 -11.48 8.05
CA PHE A 102 -5.02 -11.74 8.08
C PHE A 102 -5.85 -10.52 7.68
N TRP A 103 -5.33 -9.31 7.90
CA TRP A 103 -5.92 -8.09 7.35
C TRP A 103 -6.03 -8.16 5.81
N MET A 104 -4.90 -8.54 5.16
CA MET A 104 -4.89 -8.68 3.70
C MET A 104 -5.76 -9.86 3.22
N MET A 105 -5.73 -10.97 3.93
CA MET A 105 -6.55 -12.14 3.58
C MET A 105 -8.05 -11.80 3.64
N MET A 106 -8.48 -11.06 4.66
CA MET A 106 -9.85 -10.56 4.79
C MET A 106 -10.20 -9.59 3.65
N TYR A 107 -9.33 -8.61 3.38
CA TYR A 107 -9.52 -7.67 2.26
C TYR A 107 -9.72 -8.38 0.91
N LEU A 108 -8.85 -9.35 0.63
CA LEU A 108 -8.93 -10.14 -0.61
C LEU A 108 -10.19 -11.00 -0.65
N GLY A 109 -10.59 -11.61 0.47
CA GLY A 109 -11.82 -12.40 0.53
C GLY A 109 -13.09 -11.57 0.32
N ILE A 110 -13.12 -10.34 0.83
CA ILE A 110 -14.20 -9.38 0.59
C ILE A 110 -14.28 -9.03 -0.90
N THR A 111 -13.17 -8.59 -1.46
CA THR A 111 -13.14 -8.06 -2.83
C THR A 111 -13.18 -9.13 -3.91
N TYR A 112 -12.85 -10.38 -3.59
CA TYR A 112 -12.89 -11.52 -4.53
C TYR A 112 -14.29 -11.80 -5.08
N VAL A 113 -15.32 -11.51 -4.31
CA VAL A 113 -16.73 -11.69 -4.69
C VAL A 113 -17.48 -10.37 -4.89
N GLY A 114 -16.72 -9.28 -5.05
CA GLY A 114 -17.30 -7.97 -5.36
C GLY A 114 -17.96 -7.26 -4.17
N CYS A 115 -17.78 -7.75 -2.93
CA CYS A 115 -18.03 -6.95 -1.74
C CYS A 115 -17.01 -5.82 -1.63
N VAL A 116 -17.28 -4.79 -0.84
CA VAL A 116 -16.49 -3.58 -0.70
C VAL A 116 -15.76 -3.59 0.64
N ALA A 117 -14.45 -3.50 0.62
CA ALA A 117 -13.67 -3.30 1.83
C ALA A 117 -13.74 -1.84 2.29
N VAL A 118 -13.92 -1.62 3.60
CA VAL A 118 -13.87 -0.30 4.25
C VAL A 118 -12.71 -0.30 5.25
N PRO A 119 -11.48 -0.01 4.78
CA PRO A 119 -10.33 0.12 5.65
C PRO A 119 -10.48 1.31 6.60
N ILE A 120 -10.37 1.06 7.92
CA ILE A 120 -10.46 2.09 8.95
C ILE A 120 -9.13 2.16 9.70
N LEU A 121 -8.60 3.36 9.87
CA LEU A 121 -7.36 3.59 10.59
C LEU A 121 -7.52 3.18 12.06
N PRO A 122 -6.61 2.37 12.62
CA PRO A 122 -6.69 1.92 14.02
C PRO A 122 -6.54 3.07 15.02
N ASP A 123 -5.91 4.18 14.61
CA ASP A 123 -5.70 5.37 15.44
C ASP A 123 -6.93 6.26 15.56
N PHE A 124 -7.97 6.04 14.77
CA PHE A 124 -9.22 6.79 14.89
C PHE A 124 -9.88 6.57 16.26
N SER A 125 -10.54 7.63 16.74
CA SER A 125 -11.34 7.57 17.93
C SER A 125 -12.57 6.67 17.73
N GLN A 126 -13.19 6.23 18.82
CA GLN A 126 -14.45 5.50 18.79
C GLN A 126 -15.52 6.22 17.96
N ARG A 127 -15.68 7.54 18.18
CA ARG A 127 -16.67 8.37 17.46
C ARG A 127 -16.45 8.37 15.95
N GLU A 128 -15.18 8.49 15.51
CA GLU A 128 -14.84 8.45 14.10
C GLU A 128 -15.12 7.07 13.50
N MET A 129 -14.73 5.98 14.20
CA MET A 129 -14.99 4.62 13.73
C MET A 129 -16.49 4.33 13.61
N GLU A 130 -17.30 4.67 14.63
CA GLU A 130 -18.75 4.51 14.59
C GLU A 130 -19.38 5.37 13.47
N GLY A 131 -18.88 6.59 13.27
CA GLY A 131 -19.30 7.46 12.16
C GLY A 131 -19.06 6.81 10.80
N ILE A 132 -17.89 6.24 10.59
CA ILE A 132 -17.54 5.53 9.34
C ILE A 132 -18.37 4.27 9.15
N LEU A 133 -18.58 3.46 10.20
CA LEU A 133 -19.43 2.28 10.13
C LEU A 133 -20.87 2.63 9.74
N LYS A 134 -21.39 3.73 10.28
CA LYS A 134 -22.72 4.25 9.96
C LYS A 134 -22.81 4.77 8.53
N GLU A 135 -21.88 5.64 8.14
CA GLU A 135 -21.89 6.30 6.83
C GLU A 135 -21.64 5.31 5.69
N SER A 136 -20.71 4.37 5.88
CA SER A 136 -20.48 3.30 4.90
C SER A 136 -21.63 2.30 4.81
N GLY A 137 -22.47 2.19 5.84
CA GLY A 137 -23.49 1.15 5.95
C GLY A 137 -22.87 -0.25 5.94
N ALA A 138 -21.74 -0.43 6.63
CA ALA A 138 -21.08 -1.72 6.75
C ALA A 138 -21.98 -2.76 7.41
N LYS A 139 -22.03 -3.98 6.85
CA LYS A 139 -22.78 -5.11 7.38
C LYS A 139 -21.94 -6.01 8.30
N ALA A 140 -20.61 -5.87 8.22
CA ALA A 140 -19.68 -6.61 9.05
C ALA A 140 -18.49 -5.73 9.43
N VAL A 141 -17.80 -6.11 10.51
CA VAL A 141 -16.53 -5.54 10.93
C VAL A 141 -15.55 -6.63 11.31
N CYS A 142 -14.38 -6.65 10.65
CA CYS A 142 -13.21 -7.42 11.05
C CYS A 142 -12.31 -6.52 11.88
N VAL A 143 -12.07 -6.89 13.14
CA VAL A 143 -11.40 -6.01 14.11
C VAL A 143 -10.40 -6.77 14.98
N ASN A 144 -9.24 -6.13 15.27
CA ASN A 144 -8.31 -6.64 16.27
C ASN A 144 -8.89 -6.59 17.69
N VAL A 145 -8.48 -7.49 18.55
CA VAL A 145 -8.78 -7.48 19.98
C VAL A 145 -8.50 -6.12 20.62
N LYS A 146 -7.36 -5.53 20.31
CA LYS A 146 -6.93 -4.21 20.81
C LYS A 146 -7.94 -3.08 20.53
N HIS A 147 -8.61 -3.11 19.38
CA HIS A 147 -9.51 -2.04 18.93
C HIS A 147 -10.98 -2.38 19.08
N PHE A 148 -11.31 -3.61 19.48
CA PHE A 148 -12.68 -4.11 19.57
C PHE A 148 -13.60 -3.21 20.39
N LYS A 149 -13.14 -2.74 21.56
CA LYS A 149 -13.94 -1.85 22.44
C LYS A 149 -14.40 -0.56 21.77
N LYS A 150 -13.67 -0.08 20.73
CA LYS A 150 -14.07 1.13 20.00
C LYS A 150 -15.27 0.89 19.06
N VAL A 151 -15.57 -0.35 18.69
CA VAL A 151 -16.63 -0.70 17.72
C VAL A 151 -17.71 -1.60 18.33
N GLU A 152 -17.46 -2.23 19.48
CA GLU A 152 -18.30 -3.26 20.11
C GLU A 152 -19.76 -2.83 20.23
N LYS A 153 -19.99 -1.70 20.88
CA LYS A 153 -21.36 -1.20 21.14
C LYS A 153 -22.12 -0.97 19.83
N TYR A 154 -21.49 -0.28 18.89
CA TYR A 154 -22.11 0.00 17.59
C TYR A 154 -22.38 -1.29 16.82
N ALA A 155 -21.40 -2.18 16.74
CA ALA A 155 -21.50 -3.43 15.98
C ALA A 155 -22.67 -4.30 16.45
N TYR A 156 -22.76 -4.58 17.75
CA TYR A 156 -23.84 -5.42 18.27
C TYR A 156 -25.22 -4.72 18.29
N SER A 157 -25.27 -3.41 18.56
CA SER A 157 -26.54 -2.67 18.51
C SER A 157 -27.12 -2.55 17.10
N ASN A 158 -26.30 -2.70 16.07
CA ASN A 158 -26.73 -2.64 14.68
C ASN A 158 -26.63 -4.00 13.95
N ASN A 159 -26.50 -5.11 14.70
CA ASN A 159 -26.43 -6.48 14.18
C ASN A 159 -25.34 -6.69 13.12
N LEU A 160 -24.21 -6.04 13.24
CA LEU A 160 -23.08 -6.30 12.35
C LEU A 160 -22.48 -7.68 12.63
N MET A 161 -22.11 -8.40 11.58
CA MET A 161 -21.27 -9.58 11.74
C MET A 161 -19.88 -9.14 12.24
N VAL A 162 -19.44 -9.65 13.39
CA VAL A 162 -18.15 -9.32 13.99
C VAL A 162 -17.16 -10.44 13.76
N VAL A 163 -15.98 -10.10 13.21
CA VAL A 163 -14.88 -11.05 12.96
C VAL A 163 -13.65 -10.60 13.73
N ARG A 164 -13.08 -11.51 14.53
CA ARG A 164 -11.80 -11.30 15.22
C ARG A 164 -10.66 -11.45 14.19
N MET A 165 -9.80 -10.45 14.09
CA MET A 165 -8.76 -10.40 13.05
C MET A 165 -7.61 -11.37 13.30
N GLU A 166 -7.25 -11.63 14.54
CA GLU A 166 -6.10 -12.43 14.93
C GLU A 166 -6.13 -13.86 14.37
N ASP A 167 -7.31 -14.39 14.13
CA ASP A 167 -7.52 -15.75 13.62
C ASP A 167 -8.61 -15.86 12.54
N LEU A 168 -9.22 -14.72 12.16
CA LEU A 168 -10.36 -14.63 11.24
C LEU A 168 -11.55 -15.47 11.70
N THR A 169 -11.89 -15.36 12.98
CA THR A 169 -13.02 -16.05 13.60
C THR A 169 -14.21 -15.11 13.75
N GLN A 170 -15.37 -15.48 13.20
CA GLN A 170 -16.64 -14.78 13.49
C GLN A 170 -17.07 -15.05 14.92
N ILE A 171 -17.34 -13.99 15.67
CA ILE A 171 -17.81 -14.02 17.04
C ILE A 171 -19.26 -13.52 17.06
N PRO A 172 -20.27 -14.42 17.13
CA PRO A 172 -21.67 -14.02 17.10
C PRO A 172 -22.09 -13.29 18.39
N SER A 173 -21.53 -13.70 19.51
CA SER A 173 -21.70 -13.07 20.82
C SER A 173 -20.54 -13.48 21.73
N ILE A 174 -20.32 -12.73 22.80
CA ILE A 174 -19.32 -13.09 23.82
C ILE A 174 -20.07 -13.77 24.96
N PRO A 175 -19.93 -15.11 25.16
CA PRO A 175 -20.58 -15.81 26.24
C PRO A 175 -20.07 -15.33 27.61
N GLU A 176 -20.86 -15.59 28.67
CA GLU A 176 -20.43 -15.31 30.04
C GLU A 176 -19.12 -16.05 30.38
N GLY A 177 -18.19 -15.36 31.02
CA GLY A 177 -16.86 -15.88 31.34
C GLY A 177 -15.83 -15.82 30.19
N PHE A 178 -16.22 -15.34 29.02
CA PHE A 178 -15.32 -15.15 27.89
C PHE A 178 -15.02 -13.66 27.64
N THR A 179 -13.90 -13.42 26.94
CA THR A 179 -13.55 -12.11 26.37
C THR A 179 -13.59 -12.21 24.85
N PHE A 180 -13.54 -11.08 24.15
CA PHE A 180 -13.45 -11.11 22.67
C PHE A 180 -12.22 -11.89 22.17
N GLU A 181 -11.12 -11.88 22.94
CA GLU A 181 -9.88 -12.57 22.60
C GLU A 181 -10.02 -14.10 22.56
N ASN A 182 -10.79 -14.68 23.49
CA ASN A 182 -10.93 -16.13 23.66
C ASN A 182 -12.35 -16.67 23.39
N ALA A 183 -13.29 -15.80 23.00
CA ALA A 183 -14.64 -16.23 22.65
C ALA A 183 -14.64 -17.25 21.51
N PRO A 184 -15.44 -18.33 21.64
CA PRO A 184 -15.58 -19.32 20.57
C PRO A 184 -16.32 -18.73 19.36
N GLY A 185 -16.07 -19.28 18.18
CA GLY A 185 -16.70 -18.82 16.97
C GLY A 185 -16.43 -19.71 15.76
N ILE A 186 -16.70 -19.19 14.56
CA ILE A 186 -16.54 -19.89 13.29
C ILE A 186 -15.35 -19.30 12.54
N SER A 187 -14.34 -20.13 12.26
CA SER A 187 -13.16 -19.69 11.48
C SER A 187 -13.50 -19.52 10.01
N LEU A 188 -13.35 -18.29 9.51
CA LEU A 188 -13.59 -17.98 8.09
C LEU A 188 -12.46 -18.52 7.21
N LYS A 189 -11.22 -18.43 7.66
CA LYS A 189 -10.05 -18.87 6.87
C LYS A 189 -9.94 -20.38 6.71
N GLU A 190 -10.53 -21.17 7.61
CA GLU A 190 -10.58 -22.63 7.54
C GLU A 190 -11.92 -23.15 6.99
N HIS A 191 -12.83 -22.26 6.64
CA HIS A 191 -14.12 -22.61 6.04
C HIS A 191 -13.89 -23.25 4.67
N SER A 192 -14.67 -24.26 4.32
CA SER A 192 -14.52 -24.93 3.01
C SER A 192 -15.02 -24.02 1.88
N HIS A 193 -14.16 -23.75 0.90
CA HIS A 193 -14.57 -22.97 -0.26
C HIS A 193 -15.53 -23.74 -1.17
N ASN A 194 -16.46 -22.99 -1.76
CA ASN A 194 -17.44 -23.48 -2.72
C ASN A 194 -17.35 -22.67 -4.02
N TYR A 195 -16.67 -23.24 -5.00
CA TYR A 195 -16.47 -22.55 -6.29
C TYR A 195 -17.77 -22.30 -7.05
N THR A 196 -18.77 -23.17 -6.92
CA THR A 196 -20.09 -22.93 -7.55
C THR A 196 -20.70 -21.64 -6.99
N LEU A 197 -20.68 -21.47 -5.67
CA LEU A 197 -21.20 -20.28 -5.02
C LEU A 197 -20.37 -19.04 -5.32
N ILE A 198 -19.04 -19.12 -5.23
CA ILE A 198 -18.13 -18.02 -5.55
C ILE A 198 -18.35 -17.52 -6.98
N ASN A 199 -18.60 -18.42 -7.93
CA ASN A 199 -18.81 -18.07 -9.34
C ASN A 199 -20.17 -17.40 -9.61
N THR A 200 -21.08 -17.36 -8.65
CA THR A 200 -22.32 -16.57 -8.78
C THR A 200 -22.09 -15.06 -8.56
N SER A 201 -20.95 -14.67 -7.98
CA SER A 201 -20.63 -13.28 -7.65
C SER A 201 -19.24 -12.90 -8.17
N VAL A 202 -19.17 -12.45 -9.42
CA VAL A 202 -17.93 -12.08 -10.09
C VAL A 202 -17.82 -10.55 -10.15
N PRO A 203 -16.75 -9.95 -9.61
CA PRO A 203 -16.52 -8.52 -9.70
C PRO A 203 -16.10 -8.10 -11.12
N SER A 204 -16.47 -6.88 -11.51
CA SER A 204 -15.90 -6.18 -12.66
C SER A 204 -14.80 -5.21 -12.25
N GLU A 205 -13.99 -4.77 -13.21
CA GLU A 205 -12.89 -3.83 -12.97
C GLU A 205 -13.36 -2.47 -12.41
N ASP A 206 -14.55 -2.04 -12.81
CA ASP A 206 -15.14 -0.74 -12.44
C ASP A 206 -16.02 -0.82 -11.19
N ASP A 207 -16.18 -2.01 -10.60
CA ASP A 207 -16.86 -2.14 -9.31
C ASP A 207 -16.03 -1.49 -8.20
N MET A 208 -16.72 -0.94 -7.20
CA MET A 208 -16.08 -0.42 -6.00
C MET A 208 -15.40 -1.57 -5.23
N ALA A 209 -14.10 -1.48 -5.05
CA ALA A 209 -13.34 -2.43 -4.25
C ALA A 209 -13.08 -1.91 -2.84
N SER A 210 -12.85 -0.60 -2.71
CA SER A 210 -12.58 0.06 -1.42
C SER A 210 -13.38 1.34 -1.29
N LEU A 211 -13.82 1.58 -0.04
CA LEU A 211 -14.36 2.85 0.41
C LEU A 211 -13.47 3.34 1.57
N ILE A 212 -12.60 4.32 1.29
CA ILE A 212 -11.59 4.80 2.24
C ILE A 212 -11.98 6.18 2.75
N PHE A 213 -12.19 6.29 4.05
CA PHE A 213 -12.52 7.57 4.67
C PHE A 213 -11.26 8.35 5.03
N THR A 214 -11.19 9.60 4.53
CA THR A 214 -10.11 10.53 4.82
C THR A 214 -10.61 11.67 5.70
N SER A 215 -9.75 12.20 6.58
CA SER A 215 -10.08 13.37 7.39
C SER A 215 -10.27 14.60 6.49
N GLY A 216 -11.51 15.10 6.39
CA GLY A 216 -11.80 16.32 5.65
C GLY A 216 -11.25 17.54 6.39
N THR A 217 -10.77 18.53 5.64
CA THR A 217 -10.36 19.85 6.18
C THR A 217 -11.52 20.61 6.85
N THR A 218 -12.75 20.16 6.65
CA THR A 218 -14.00 20.73 7.21
C THR A 218 -14.53 19.99 8.43
N GLY A 219 -13.78 19.00 8.96
CA GLY A 219 -14.16 18.23 10.16
C GLY A 219 -15.10 17.05 9.90
N SER A 220 -15.63 16.87 8.69
CA SER A 220 -16.36 15.64 8.30
C SER A 220 -15.46 14.73 7.49
N SER A 221 -15.50 13.43 7.74
CA SER A 221 -14.77 12.43 6.93
C SER A 221 -15.40 12.35 5.53
N LYS A 222 -14.56 12.07 4.53
CA LYS A 222 -15.00 11.91 3.14
C LYS A 222 -14.68 10.50 2.67
N GLY A 223 -15.67 9.76 2.22
CA GLY A 223 -15.50 8.42 1.69
C GLY A 223 -15.00 8.45 0.24
N VAL A 224 -13.76 8.09 0.00
CA VAL A 224 -13.16 7.99 -1.34
C VAL A 224 -13.52 6.65 -1.96
N ILE A 225 -14.16 6.66 -3.13
CA ILE A 225 -14.54 5.45 -3.87
C ILE A 225 -13.39 5.02 -4.77
N LEU A 226 -12.79 3.86 -4.50
CA LEU A 226 -11.76 3.25 -5.34
C LEU A 226 -12.25 1.94 -5.94
N THR A 227 -12.20 1.84 -7.26
CA THR A 227 -12.54 0.61 -7.99
C THR A 227 -11.40 -0.40 -7.94
N HIS A 228 -11.68 -1.65 -8.31
CA HIS A 228 -10.67 -2.67 -8.53
C HIS A 228 -9.59 -2.16 -9.49
N LYS A 229 -10.01 -1.55 -10.59
CA LYS A 229 -9.12 -0.99 -11.63
C LYS A 229 -8.25 0.13 -11.09
N ASN A 230 -8.80 1.09 -10.33
CA ASN A 230 -8.01 2.20 -9.81
C ASN A 230 -6.79 1.72 -9.04
N LEU A 231 -6.99 0.80 -8.09
CA LEU A 231 -5.93 0.28 -7.22
C LEU A 231 -4.90 -0.57 -7.98
N LEU A 232 -5.38 -1.48 -8.82
CA LEU A 232 -4.52 -2.44 -9.50
C LEU A 232 -3.75 -1.82 -10.68
N VAL A 233 -4.33 -0.85 -11.38
CA VAL A 233 -3.60 -0.08 -12.40
C VAL A 233 -2.52 0.76 -11.75
N CYS A 234 -2.81 1.43 -10.64
CA CYS A 234 -1.79 2.19 -9.91
C CYS A 234 -0.62 1.30 -9.48
N ALA A 235 -0.89 0.10 -8.94
CA ALA A 235 0.15 -0.86 -8.59
C ALA A 235 0.96 -1.33 -9.80
N ASP A 236 0.31 -1.67 -10.91
CA ASP A 236 0.96 -2.17 -12.13
C ASP A 236 1.83 -1.09 -12.80
N GLU A 237 1.30 0.11 -13.00
CA GLU A 237 2.00 1.22 -13.66
C GLU A 237 3.15 1.80 -12.80
N SER A 238 3.00 1.80 -11.46
CA SER A 238 4.07 2.22 -10.55
C SER A 238 5.29 1.29 -10.63
N SER A 239 5.14 0.06 -11.14
CA SER A 239 6.24 -0.88 -11.32
C SER A 239 7.28 -0.43 -12.36
N ASP A 240 6.93 0.44 -13.29
CA ASP A 240 7.86 0.96 -14.31
C ASP A 240 8.60 2.22 -13.83
N THR A 241 7.90 3.10 -13.13
CA THR A 241 8.39 4.44 -12.79
C THR A 241 8.91 4.54 -11.37
N TYR A 242 8.32 3.81 -10.43
CA TYR A 242 8.58 3.98 -9.01
C TYR A 242 9.33 2.80 -8.39
N VAL A 243 8.70 1.62 -8.28
CA VAL A 243 9.29 0.44 -7.64
C VAL A 243 9.40 -0.73 -8.58
N LYS A 244 10.61 -1.24 -8.79
CA LYS A 244 10.85 -2.50 -9.50
C LYS A 244 11.57 -3.47 -8.58
N VAL A 245 10.87 -4.51 -8.14
CA VAL A 245 11.42 -5.57 -7.31
C VAL A 245 11.61 -6.86 -8.11
N LYS A 246 12.43 -7.76 -7.58
CA LYS A 246 12.60 -9.11 -8.13
C LYS A 246 11.93 -10.11 -7.21
N LYS A 247 11.56 -11.26 -7.76
CA LYS A 247 11.08 -12.43 -7.02
C LYS A 247 11.97 -12.72 -5.80
N GLY A 248 11.36 -12.93 -4.64
CA GLY A 248 12.06 -13.22 -3.37
C GLY A 248 12.75 -12.01 -2.70
N VAL A 249 12.47 -10.78 -3.18
CA VAL A 249 12.89 -9.55 -2.49
C VAL A 249 12.10 -9.42 -1.18
N ARG A 250 12.78 -9.08 -0.08
CA ARG A 250 12.15 -8.83 1.20
C ARG A 250 11.75 -7.36 1.33
N VAL A 251 10.50 -7.14 1.67
CA VAL A 251 9.91 -5.81 1.93
C VAL A 251 9.57 -5.75 3.41
N LEU A 252 10.00 -4.72 4.12
CA LEU A 252 9.59 -4.50 5.51
C LEU A 252 8.40 -3.53 5.52
N SER A 253 7.22 -4.02 5.93
CA SER A 253 5.99 -3.25 6.07
C SER A 253 5.97 -2.61 7.46
N ILE A 254 5.92 -1.27 7.51
CA ILE A 254 5.98 -0.47 8.74
C ILE A 254 4.89 0.59 8.86
N LEU A 255 4.13 0.82 7.79
CA LEU A 255 3.02 1.77 7.78
C LEU A 255 1.68 1.02 7.92
N PRO A 256 0.60 1.67 8.34
CA PRO A 256 -0.72 1.04 8.38
C PRO A 256 -1.24 0.68 7.00
N MET A 257 -1.69 -0.58 6.83
CA MET A 257 -2.30 -1.07 5.57
C MET A 257 -3.61 -0.36 5.21
N SER A 258 -4.29 0.24 6.17
CA SER A 258 -5.47 1.08 5.93
C SER A 258 -5.15 2.37 5.19
N HIS A 259 -3.86 2.77 5.09
CA HIS A 259 -3.41 3.84 4.20
C HIS A 259 -3.17 3.34 2.78
N CYS A 260 -3.75 4.01 1.79
CA CYS A 260 -3.65 3.67 0.38
C CYS A 260 -2.20 3.54 -0.11
N TYR A 261 -1.27 4.35 0.40
CA TYR A 261 0.16 4.31 0.03
C TYR A 261 0.81 2.98 0.41
N GLU A 262 0.64 2.53 1.67
CA GLU A 262 1.16 1.23 2.10
C GLU A 262 0.46 0.09 1.36
N PHE A 263 -0.87 0.15 1.29
CA PHE A 263 -1.66 -0.89 0.66
C PHE A 263 -1.29 -1.11 -0.81
N THR A 264 -1.31 -0.06 -1.62
CA THR A 264 -1.08 -0.21 -3.07
C THR A 264 0.39 -0.47 -3.40
N ILE A 265 1.32 0.29 -2.79
CA ILE A 265 2.73 0.21 -3.20
C ILE A 265 3.48 -0.90 -2.46
N THR A 266 3.32 -1.04 -1.14
CA THR A 266 3.99 -2.13 -0.41
C THR A 266 3.35 -3.47 -0.70
N HIS A 267 2.00 -3.56 -0.67
CA HIS A 267 1.34 -4.86 -0.77
C HIS A 267 1.01 -5.22 -2.22
N LEU A 268 0.13 -4.48 -2.91
CA LEU A 268 -0.31 -4.89 -4.23
C LEU A 268 0.85 -4.97 -5.25
N LEU A 269 1.62 -3.89 -5.37
CA LEU A 269 2.73 -3.82 -6.33
C LEU A 269 3.82 -4.85 -6.04
N CYS A 270 4.24 -5.01 -4.77
CA CYS A 270 5.31 -5.94 -4.44
C CYS A 270 4.88 -7.40 -4.56
N LEU A 271 3.62 -7.73 -4.20
CA LEU A 271 3.06 -9.08 -4.43
C LEU A 271 2.96 -9.41 -5.92
N LEU A 272 2.58 -8.46 -6.79
CA LEU A 272 2.58 -8.65 -8.26
C LEU A 272 3.95 -9.07 -8.80
N GLN A 273 5.02 -8.74 -8.09
CA GLN A 273 6.39 -9.02 -8.48
C GLN A 273 7.05 -10.18 -7.71
N GLY A 274 6.29 -10.88 -6.84
CA GLY A 274 6.76 -12.06 -6.12
C GLY A 274 7.65 -11.77 -4.92
N ALA A 275 7.48 -10.62 -4.27
CA ALA A 275 8.19 -10.27 -3.04
C ALA A 275 7.66 -11.03 -1.84
N GLU A 276 8.49 -11.15 -0.79
CA GLU A 276 8.09 -11.50 0.56
C GLU A 276 7.91 -10.20 1.36
N ILE A 277 6.75 -10.02 1.96
CA ILE A 277 6.43 -8.86 2.80
C ILE A 277 6.48 -9.30 4.27
N VAL A 278 7.36 -8.66 5.03
CA VAL A 278 7.55 -8.93 6.46
C VAL A 278 6.88 -7.83 7.26
N PHE A 279 5.85 -8.16 8.00
CA PHE A 279 5.21 -7.22 8.92
C PHE A 279 6.06 -7.01 10.16
N LEU A 280 6.17 -5.76 10.62
CA LEU A 280 6.88 -5.46 11.86
C LEU A 280 6.17 -6.05 13.09
N GLY A 281 4.85 -6.25 13.04
CA GLY A 281 4.04 -6.89 14.07
C GLY A 281 3.89 -6.08 15.37
N LYS A 282 4.59 -4.96 15.49
CA LYS A 282 4.60 -4.05 16.64
C LYS A 282 4.74 -2.60 16.16
N PRO A 283 4.33 -1.60 16.94
CA PRO A 283 4.58 -0.21 16.58
C PRO A 283 6.07 0.06 16.30
N PRO A 284 6.41 0.90 15.32
CA PRO A 284 7.78 1.13 14.84
C PRO A 284 8.64 1.96 15.82
N ALA A 285 8.80 1.47 17.07
CA ALA A 285 9.77 2.04 18.01
C ALA A 285 11.20 1.83 17.49
N THR A 286 12.09 2.78 17.78
CA THR A 286 13.48 2.77 17.25
C THR A 286 14.21 1.45 17.53
N THR A 287 14.09 0.91 18.72
CA THR A 287 14.75 -0.35 19.13
C THR A 287 14.23 -1.55 18.32
N ILE A 288 12.89 -1.64 18.14
CA ILE A 288 12.25 -2.71 17.36
C ILE A 288 12.64 -2.60 15.90
N LEU A 289 12.60 -1.40 15.35
CA LEU A 289 12.93 -1.15 13.95
C LEU A 289 14.39 -1.48 13.63
N MET A 290 15.31 -1.10 14.51
CA MET A 290 16.75 -1.41 14.35
C MET A 290 17.03 -2.91 14.41
N ARG A 291 16.34 -3.64 15.28
CA ARG A 291 16.40 -5.09 15.35
C ARG A 291 15.83 -5.73 14.07
N ALA A 292 14.67 -5.27 13.61
CA ALA A 292 14.04 -5.75 12.38
C ALA A 292 14.94 -5.50 11.16
N PHE A 293 15.58 -4.34 11.04
CA PHE A 293 16.55 -4.07 9.97
C PHE A 293 17.69 -5.08 9.94
N LYS A 294 18.24 -5.42 11.11
CA LYS A 294 19.37 -6.35 11.23
C LYS A 294 18.98 -7.79 10.88
N GLU A 295 17.80 -8.25 11.31
CA GLU A 295 17.36 -9.63 11.16
C GLU A 295 16.69 -9.85 9.79
N VAL A 296 15.74 -8.99 9.40
CA VAL A 296 15.03 -9.10 8.12
C VAL A 296 15.94 -8.75 6.94
N ARG A 297 16.86 -7.79 7.11
CA ARG A 297 17.72 -7.26 6.03
C ARG A 297 16.90 -6.87 4.80
N PRO A 298 15.97 -5.92 4.92
CA PRO A 298 15.04 -5.59 3.85
C PRO A 298 15.74 -4.98 2.65
N HIS A 299 15.18 -5.21 1.47
CA HIS A 299 15.61 -4.59 0.22
C HIS A 299 14.77 -3.36 -0.12
N VAL A 300 13.51 -3.36 0.34
CA VAL A 300 12.50 -2.33 0.10
C VAL A 300 11.87 -1.93 1.41
N ILE A 301 11.73 -0.64 1.62
CA ILE A 301 10.98 -0.03 2.73
C ILE A 301 10.23 1.16 2.17
N LEU A 302 8.96 1.28 2.54
CA LEU A 302 8.20 2.51 2.34
C LEU A 302 8.05 3.23 3.67
N THR A 303 8.11 4.55 3.64
CA THR A 303 8.09 5.36 4.85
C THR A 303 7.55 6.76 4.59
N VAL A 304 7.35 7.48 5.68
CA VAL A 304 7.08 8.92 5.69
C VAL A 304 8.35 9.72 6.00
N PRO A 305 8.44 11.00 5.62
CA PRO A 305 9.62 11.85 5.84
C PRO A 305 10.15 11.82 7.27
N LEU A 306 9.25 11.85 8.26
CA LEU A 306 9.61 11.88 9.68
C LEU A 306 10.60 10.78 10.10
N LEU A 307 10.53 9.58 9.53
CA LEU A 307 11.44 8.49 9.89
C LEU A 307 12.87 8.79 9.43
N ILE A 308 13.05 9.14 8.15
CA ILE A 308 14.40 9.42 7.62
C ILE A 308 14.99 10.70 8.20
N GLU A 309 14.18 11.69 8.52
CA GLU A 309 14.59 12.91 9.20
C GLU A 309 15.09 12.63 10.63
N LYS A 310 14.39 11.77 11.37
CA LYS A 310 14.84 11.31 12.70
C LYS A 310 16.18 10.55 12.59
N ILE A 311 16.31 9.65 11.62
CA ILE A 311 17.56 8.91 11.38
C ILE A 311 18.69 9.88 10.99
N TYR A 312 18.42 10.85 10.13
CA TYR A 312 19.39 11.87 9.75
C TYR A 312 19.87 12.68 10.96
N LYS A 313 18.94 13.20 11.76
CA LYS A 313 19.25 14.00 12.96
C LYS A 313 20.01 13.19 14.03
N ALA A 314 19.66 11.92 14.22
CA ALA A 314 20.25 11.09 15.26
C ALA A 314 21.62 10.47 14.88
N ALA A 315 21.82 10.09 13.62
CA ALA A 315 23.01 9.32 13.20
C ALA A 315 23.90 10.03 12.18
N VAL A 316 23.31 10.78 11.24
CA VAL A 316 24.06 11.40 10.14
C VAL A 316 24.64 12.74 10.56
N LEU A 317 23.78 13.64 11.04
CA LEU A 317 24.17 15.02 11.39
C LEU A 317 25.31 15.08 12.44
N PRO A 318 25.26 14.32 13.55
CA PRO A 318 26.35 14.29 14.50
C PRO A 318 27.66 13.78 13.87
N THR A 319 27.59 12.75 13.01
CA THR A 319 28.78 12.22 12.32
C THR A 319 29.43 13.28 11.43
N LEU A 320 28.65 14.12 10.75
CA LEU A 320 29.15 15.16 9.85
C LEU A 320 29.65 16.42 10.59
N ARG A 321 29.09 16.73 11.77
CA ARG A 321 29.34 17.98 12.49
C ARG A 321 30.33 17.82 13.66
N ASP A 322 30.14 16.78 14.47
CA ASP A 322 30.79 16.69 15.79
C ASP A 322 32.19 16.06 15.73
N ASN A 323 32.58 15.45 14.60
CA ASN A 323 33.93 14.97 14.37
C ASN A 323 34.73 16.01 13.56
N PRO A 324 35.71 16.70 14.14
CA PRO A 324 36.44 17.79 13.48
C PRO A 324 37.14 17.36 12.19
N LYS A 325 37.68 16.13 12.14
CA LYS A 325 38.32 15.58 10.93
C LYS A 325 37.31 15.37 9.80
N ILE A 326 36.18 14.75 10.14
CA ILE A 326 35.11 14.50 9.17
C ILE A 326 34.48 15.82 8.70
N ALA A 327 34.24 16.76 9.61
CA ALA A 327 33.69 18.07 9.27
C ALA A 327 34.64 18.85 8.31
N LYS A 328 35.94 18.80 8.52
CA LYS A 328 36.95 19.40 7.62
C LYS A 328 36.90 18.74 6.22
N LEU A 329 36.87 17.41 6.16
CA LEU A 329 36.81 16.66 4.91
C LEU A 329 35.46 16.90 4.18
N TYR A 330 34.37 17.04 4.92
CA TYR A 330 33.03 17.30 4.35
C TYR A 330 32.91 18.73 3.75
N LYS A 331 33.58 19.71 4.36
CA LYS A 331 33.63 21.10 3.83
C LYS A 331 34.49 21.22 2.56
N ASN A 332 35.46 20.35 2.38
CA ASN A 332 36.36 20.40 1.22
C ASN A 332 35.70 19.70 0.00
N PRO A 333 35.50 20.40 -1.11
CA PRO A 333 34.86 19.83 -2.32
C PRO A 333 35.57 18.57 -2.86
N LEU A 334 36.91 18.48 -2.74
CA LEU A 334 37.68 17.35 -3.26
C LEU A 334 37.53 16.07 -2.43
N THR A 335 37.17 16.17 -1.15
CA THR A 335 37.03 15.03 -0.24
C THR A 335 35.60 14.77 0.20
N LYS A 336 34.70 15.71 0.00
CA LYS A 336 33.27 15.62 0.35
C LYS A 336 32.62 14.32 -0.12
N TRP A 337 32.91 13.87 -1.33
CA TRP A 337 32.34 12.67 -1.91
C TRP A 337 32.74 11.40 -1.13
N ILE A 338 33.98 11.33 -0.58
CA ILE A 338 34.46 10.20 0.23
C ILE A 338 33.63 10.11 1.51
N VAL A 339 33.45 11.26 2.20
CA VAL A 339 32.64 11.34 3.41
C VAL A 339 31.21 10.90 3.13
N LEU A 340 30.60 11.45 2.08
CA LEU A 340 29.23 11.10 1.68
C LEU A 340 29.08 9.60 1.35
N LYS A 341 30.03 9.02 0.64
CA LYS A 341 30.04 7.57 0.34
C LYS A 341 30.15 6.73 1.61
N THR A 342 31.02 7.13 2.55
CA THR A 342 31.21 6.42 3.82
C THR A 342 29.95 6.49 4.68
N VAL A 343 29.36 7.69 4.82
CA VAL A 343 28.13 7.87 5.60
C VAL A 343 26.95 7.11 4.99
N LYS A 344 26.80 7.14 3.65
CA LYS A 344 25.80 6.34 2.96
C LYS A 344 25.96 4.84 3.24
N THR A 345 27.19 4.32 3.12
CA THR A 345 27.46 2.89 3.36
C THR A 345 27.11 2.50 4.79
N LYS A 346 27.48 3.34 5.76
CA LYS A 346 27.14 3.15 7.17
C LYS A 346 25.61 3.17 7.39
N LEU A 347 24.91 4.11 6.76
CA LEU A 347 23.44 4.23 6.85
C LEU A 347 22.75 2.97 6.27
N ILE A 348 23.16 2.51 5.09
CA ILE A 348 22.63 1.28 4.48
C ILE A 348 22.95 0.07 5.36
N SER A 349 24.17 -0.03 5.90
CA SER A 349 24.58 -1.12 6.81
C SER A 349 23.72 -1.17 8.06
N THR A 350 23.41 0.00 8.65
CA THR A 350 22.52 0.13 9.80
C THR A 350 21.10 -0.39 9.50
N MET A 351 20.67 -0.27 8.26
CA MET A 351 19.38 -0.79 7.77
C MET A 351 19.48 -2.23 7.25
N GLY A 352 20.46 -3.03 7.68
CA GLY A 352 20.62 -4.45 7.30
C GLY A 352 21.46 -4.69 6.03
N GLY A 353 22.01 -3.65 5.40
CA GLY A 353 22.97 -3.74 4.29
C GLY A 353 22.38 -4.08 2.93
N CYS A 354 21.07 -4.28 2.81
CA CYS A 354 20.42 -4.76 1.59
C CYS A 354 19.51 -3.75 0.89
N ILE A 355 19.31 -2.55 1.46
CA ILE A 355 18.39 -1.52 0.94
C ILE A 355 18.75 -1.16 -0.50
N ARG A 356 17.77 -1.29 -1.38
CA ARG A 356 17.82 -0.93 -2.81
C ARG A 356 16.75 0.07 -3.20
N PHE A 357 15.72 0.19 -2.36
CA PHE A 357 14.60 1.10 -2.52
C PHE A 357 14.14 1.59 -1.15
N PHE A 358 14.17 2.90 -0.95
CA PHE A 358 13.69 3.57 0.23
C PHE A 358 12.66 4.62 -0.18
N GLY A 359 11.38 4.22 -0.20
CA GLY A 359 10.26 5.05 -0.64
C GLY A 359 9.89 6.07 0.43
N ILE A 360 9.73 7.32 0.03
CA ILE A 360 9.34 8.42 0.89
C ILE A 360 8.12 9.10 0.26
N GLY A 361 7.03 9.17 1.00
CA GLY A 361 5.78 9.78 0.53
C GLY A 361 4.90 10.26 1.69
N GLY A 362 3.75 10.83 1.36
CA GLY A 362 2.71 11.22 2.32
C GLY A 362 2.90 12.59 2.99
N ALA A 363 4.08 13.21 2.89
CA ALA A 363 4.36 14.56 3.40
C ALA A 363 5.57 15.18 2.68
N PRO A 364 5.79 16.50 2.76
CA PRO A 364 7.00 17.14 2.29
C PRO A 364 8.24 16.64 3.07
N LEU A 365 9.35 16.42 2.35
CA LEU A 365 10.65 16.07 2.93
C LEU A 365 11.44 17.34 3.24
N ASP A 366 12.09 17.40 4.42
CA ASP A 366 13.00 18.49 4.80
C ASP A 366 14.12 18.66 3.75
N GLU A 367 14.34 19.89 3.29
CA GLU A 367 15.29 20.19 2.21
C GLU A 367 16.72 19.78 2.53
N THR A 368 17.17 19.91 3.78
CA THR A 368 18.51 19.53 4.21
C THR A 368 18.70 18.02 4.12
N VAL A 369 17.68 17.26 4.52
CA VAL A 369 17.68 15.80 4.42
C VAL A 369 17.63 15.37 2.97
N TRP A 370 16.80 16.01 2.17
CA TRP A 370 16.72 15.75 0.73
C TRP A 370 18.07 16.01 0.03
N ASP A 371 18.69 17.16 0.30
CA ASP A 371 20.01 17.50 -0.25
C ASP A 371 21.10 16.48 0.14
N PHE A 372 21.06 16.00 1.37
CA PHE A 372 21.96 14.94 1.82
C PHE A 372 21.72 13.63 1.05
N LEU A 373 20.48 13.14 0.99
CA LEU A 373 20.14 11.91 0.29
C LEU A 373 20.51 11.97 -1.19
N TYR A 374 20.23 13.11 -1.84
CA TYR A 374 20.61 13.38 -3.22
C TYR A 374 22.12 13.36 -3.42
N SER A 375 22.86 14.12 -2.58
CA SER A 375 24.31 14.28 -2.70
C SER A 375 25.10 12.99 -2.43
N CYS A 376 24.61 12.13 -1.52
CA CYS A 376 25.26 10.85 -1.25
C CYS A 376 24.78 9.71 -2.17
N HIS A 377 23.88 9.98 -3.13
CA HIS A 377 23.26 8.98 -3.99
C HIS A 377 22.61 7.82 -3.21
N PHE A 378 21.93 8.15 -2.10
CA PHE A 378 21.15 7.16 -1.35
C PHE A 378 20.04 6.58 -2.25
N PRO A 379 19.66 5.30 -2.15
CA PRO A 379 18.64 4.69 -3.00
C PRO A 379 17.21 5.07 -2.55
N TYR A 380 16.95 6.36 -2.37
CA TYR A 380 15.63 6.85 -2.03
C TYR A 380 14.75 7.00 -3.29
N ALA A 381 13.46 7.05 -3.08
CA ALA A 381 12.46 7.32 -4.10
C ALA A 381 11.42 8.27 -3.51
N LEU A 382 10.96 9.24 -4.29
CA LEU A 382 9.93 10.17 -3.87
C LEU A 382 8.63 9.83 -4.59
N GLY A 383 7.51 9.90 -3.86
CA GLY A 383 6.17 9.73 -4.40
C GLY A 383 5.25 10.85 -3.95
N TYR A 384 4.45 11.37 -4.87
CA TYR A 384 3.38 12.32 -4.63
C TYR A 384 2.05 11.76 -5.10
N GLY A 385 1.05 11.95 -4.28
CA GLY A 385 -0.33 11.58 -4.58
C GLY A 385 -1.23 11.61 -3.36
N LEU A 386 -2.44 11.15 -3.52
CA LEU A 386 -3.55 11.26 -2.58
C LEU A 386 -4.30 9.92 -2.54
N THR A 387 -5.12 9.68 -1.52
CA THR A 387 -6.02 8.52 -1.51
C THR A 387 -6.89 8.49 -2.77
N GLU A 388 -7.34 9.66 -3.22
CA GLU A 388 -8.15 9.89 -4.42
C GLU A 388 -7.44 9.50 -5.73
N THR A 389 -6.16 9.15 -5.69
CA THR A 389 -5.36 8.73 -6.86
C THR A 389 -4.68 7.37 -6.69
N SER A 390 -5.09 6.57 -5.73
CA SER A 390 -4.82 5.13 -5.52
C SER A 390 -3.38 4.67 -5.23
N PRO A 391 -2.41 5.40 -4.69
CA PRO A 391 -2.34 6.82 -4.35
C PRO A 391 -1.51 7.68 -5.31
N LEU A 392 -0.71 7.07 -6.22
CA LEU A 392 0.45 7.72 -6.86
C LEU A 392 0.06 8.50 -8.12
N ILE A 393 0.37 9.80 -8.14
CA ILE A 393 0.27 10.67 -9.31
C ILE A 393 1.64 10.78 -10.01
N ALA A 394 2.69 11.06 -9.24
CA ALA A 394 4.03 11.28 -9.76
C ALA A 394 5.09 10.74 -8.81
N GLY A 395 6.23 10.35 -9.36
CA GLY A 395 7.34 9.87 -8.55
C GLY A 395 8.63 9.65 -9.32
N CYS A 396 9.69 9.40 -8.58
CA CYS A 396 10.97 8.95 -9.12
C CYS A 396 11.43 7.68 -8.41
N GLY A 397 12.00 6.75 -9.16
CA GLY A 397 12.58 5.53 -8.62
C GLY A 397 13.94 5.77 -7.95
N PRO A 398 14.60 4.72 -7.42
CA PRO A 398 15.77 4.83 -6.53
C PRO A 398 17.09 5.13 -7.25
N LYS A 399 17.09 5.18 -8.58
CA LYS A 399 18.30 5.45 -9.35
C LYS A 399 18.57 6.95 -9.41
N HIS A 400 19.75 7.39 -8.99
CA HIS A 400 20.13 8.81 -8.94
C HIS A 400 19.80 9.58 -10.23
N LYS A 401 19.99 8.99 -11.41
CA LYS A 401 19.66 9.60 -12.71
C LYS A 401 18.17 9.91 -12.92
N MET A 402 17.28 9.34 -12.09
CA MET A 402 15.83 9.60 -12.15
C MET A 402 15.45 10.82 -11.30
N HIS A 403 16.38 11.30 -10.47
CA HIS A 403 16.14 12.43 -9.58
C HIS A 403 16.51 13.75 -10.26
N LYS A 404 15.71 14.75 -9.99
CA LYS A 404 16.02 16.14 -10.28
C LYS A 404 15.77 16.94 -8.99
N LYS A 405 16.78 17.70 -8.55
CA LYS A 405 16.69 18.46 -7.29
C LYS A 405 15.50 19.44 -7.34
N GLY A 406 14.69 19.44 -6.26
CA GLY A 406 13.47 20.26 -6.17
C GLY A 406 12.24 19.68 -6.89
N TYR A 407 12.33 18.45 -7.45
CA TYR A 407 11.23 17.79 -8.15
C TYR A 407 10.96 16.40 -7.57
N ILE A 408 9.68 16.06 -7.44
CA ILE A 408 9.24 14.74 -6.97
C ILE A 408 9.54 13.66 -8.02
N GLY A 409 9.34 13.97 -9.29
CA GLY A 409 9.51 13.02 -10.39
C GLY A 409 8.59 13.33 -11.54
N LYS A 410 8.32 12.33 -12.37
CA LYS A 410 7.38 12.42 -13.49
C LYS A 410 6.04 11.78 -13.11
N PRO A 411 4.93 12.20 -13.72
CA PRO A 411 3.65 11.50 -13.62
C PRO A 411 3.82 10.01 -13.95
N VAL A 412 3.04 9.18 -13.27
CA VAL A 412 2.94 7.76 -13.64
C VAL A 412 2.35 7.64 -15.04
N LYS A 413 2.65 6.51 -15.69
CA LYS A 413 2.20 6.29 -17.04
C LYS A 413 0.67 6.26 -17.09
N HIS A 414 0.08 6.86 -18.15
CA HIS A 414 -1.36 7.08 -18.35
C HIS A 414 -2.01 8.13 -17.46
N ASP A 415 -1.29 8.73 -16.52
CA ASP A 415 -1.77 9.93 -15.84
C ASP A 415 -1.50 11.17 -16.68
N HIS A 416 -2.55 11.91 -16.96
CA HIS A 416 -2.47 13.23 -17.54
C HIS A 416 -2.52 14.26 -16.43
N VAL A 417 -1.41 14.95 -16.19
CA VAL A 417 -1.28 15.98 -15.18
C VAL A 417 -1.22 17.35 -15.88
N ILE A 418 -2.12 18.24 -15.48
CA ILE A 418 -2.16 19.62 -15.93
C ILE A 418 -2.06 20.56 -14.74
N LEU A 419 -1.77 21.83 -15.00
CA LEU A 419 -1.77 22.89 -14.01
C LEU A 419 -2.85 23.90 -14.38
N LEU A 420 -3.83 24.07 -13.48
CA LEU A 420 -4.92 25.04 -13.63
C LEU A 420 -4.51 26.40 -13.07
N ASN A 421 -5.03 27.48 -13.66
CA ASN A 421 -4.88 28.84 -13.17
C ASN A 421 -3.42 29.23 -12.86
N LYS A 422 -2.51 29.02 -13.81
CA LYS A 422 -1.09 29.31 -13.65
C LYS A 422 -0.84 30.80 -13.42
N ASN A 423 0.00 31.10 -12.42
CA ASN A 423 0.54 32.44 -12.22
C ASN A 423 1.71 32.73 -13.19
N GLU A 424 2.34 33.91 -13.07
CA GLU A 424 3.46 34.37 -13.89
C GLU A 424 4.69 33.43 -13.78
N ASP A 425 4.89 32.78 -12.64
CA ASP A 425 5.96 31.80 -12.40
C ASP A 425 5.64 30.41 -12.95
N GLY A 426 4.47 30.23 -13.57
CA GLY A 426 4.02 28.96 -14.12
C GLY A 426 3.54 27.96 -13.06
N VAL A 427 3.32 28.40 -11.82
CA VAL A 427 2.74 27.61 -10.74
C VAL A 427 1.22 27.65 -10.82
N GLY A 428 0.59 26.47 -10.76
CA GLY A 428 -0.86 26.35 -10.80
C GLY A 428 -1.35 25.16 -9.96
N GLU A 429 -2.67 25.03 -9.82
CA GLU A 429 -3.28 23.90 -9.13
C GLU A 429 -3.08 22.63 -9.97
N ILE A 430 -2.57 21.59 -9.31
CA ILE A 430 -2.37 20.28 -9.94
C ILE A 430 -3.73 19.63 -10.15
N ALA A 431 -4.02 19.28 -11.40
CA ALA A 431 -5.18 18.47 -11.75
C ALA A 431 -4.74 17.23 -12.52
N VAL A 432 -5.37 16.10 -12.22
CA VAL A 432 -4.98 14.79 -12.74
C VAL A 432 -6.17 14.05 -13.32
N LYS A 433 -5.95 13.35 -14.44
CA LYS A 433 -6.89 12.43 -15.06
C LYS A 433 -6.16 11.15 -15.42
N GLY A 434 -6.64 10.02 -14.92
CA GLY A 434 -6.02 8.73 -15.16
C GLY A 434 -6.87 7.57 -14.62
N PRO A 435 -6.52 6.34 -14.98
CA PRO A 435 -7.26 5.15 -14.56
C PRO A 435 -7.13 4.84 -13.06
N ASN A 436 -6.18 5.45 -12.35
CA ASN A 436 -5.97 5.37 -10.91
C ASN A 436 -6.74 6.45 -10.12
N VAL A 437 -7.39 7.40 -10.80
CA VAL A 437 -8.18 8.44 -10.15
C VAL A 437 -9.51 7.88 -9.68
N MET A 438 -9.93 8.23 -8.47
CA MET A 438 -11.20 7.82 -7.87
C MET A 438 -12.40 8.13 -8.78
N THR A 439 -13.51 7.41 -8.61
CA THR A 439 -14.77 7.74 -9.29
C THR A 439 -15.50 8.91 -8.65
N GLY A 440 -15.21 9.20 -7.38
CA GLY A 440 -15.78 10.32 -6.63
C GLY A 440 -15.83 10.04 -5.12
N TYR A 441 -16.39 10.99 -4.39
CA TYR A 441 -16.71 10.84 -2.97
C TYR A 441 -18.09 10.22 -2.79
N TYR A 442 -18.16 9.27 -1.88
CA TYR A 442 -19.36 8.50 -1.58
C TYR A 442 -20.47 9.40 -1.04
N ASN A 443 -21.68 9.30 -1.64
CA ASN A 443 -22.85 10.08 -1.24
C ASN A 443 -22.63 11.60 -1.16
N ASN A 444 -21.73 12.17 -2.00
CA ASN A 444 -21.42 13.59 -1.96
C ASN A 444 -21.32 14.22 -3.37
N GLU A 445 -22.46 14.32 -4.04
CA GLU A 445 -22.54 14.83 -5.42
C GLU A 445 -22.09 16.28 -5.56
N GLU A 446 -22.38 17.13 -4.56
CA GLU A 446 -21.98 18.55 -4.59
C GLU A 446 -20.46 18.68 -4.59
N LEU A 447 -19.79 17.97 -3.68
CA LEU A 447 -18.32 17.94 -3.62
C LEU A 447 -17.73 17.33 -4.89
N ASN A 448 -18.37 16.32 -5.47
CA ASN A 448 -17.91 15.71 -6.72
C ASN A 448 -17.93 16.71 -7.88
N LYS A 449 -18.96 17.55 -7.98
CA LYS A 449 -19.02 18.66 -8.96
C LYS A 449 -17.94 19.71 -8.70
N GLU A 450 -17.60 19.97 -7.43
CA GLU A 450 -16.56 20.95 -7.07
C GLU A 450 -15.15 20.44 -7.44
N VAL A 451 -14.83 19.17 -7.16
CA VAL A 451 -13.47 18.66 -7.27
C VAL A 451 -13.08 18.13 -8.66
N PHE A 452 -14.03 17.91 -9.54
CA PHE A 452 -13.76 17.55 -10.95
C PHE A 452 -13.97 18.78 -11.86
N THR A 453 -13.12 18.89 -12.89
CA THR A 453 -13.35 19.81 -14.00
C THR A 453 -14.40 19.22 -14.97
N GLU A 454 -14.98 20.04 -15.85
CA GLU A 454 -15.90 19.58 -16.91
C GLU A 454 -15.26 18.51 -17.81
N ASP A 455 -13.95 18.61 -18.07
CA ASP A 455 -13.15 17.63 -18.83
C ASP A 455 -12.78 16.37 -18.03
N GLY A 456 -13.21 16.27 -16.76
CA GLY A 456 -13.00 15.12 -15.89
C GLY A 456 -11.60 15.01 -15.27
N TYR A 457 -10.87 16.13 -15.07
CA TYR A 457 -9.67 16.17 -14.25
C TYR A 457 -10.03 16.36 -12.77
N PHE A 458 -9.47 15.53 -11.91
CA PHE A 458 -9.56 15.71 -10.47
C PHE A 458 -8.61 16.81 -10.00
N LYS A 459 -9.14 17.83 -9.31
CA LYS A 459 -8.39 18.93 -8.69
C LYS A 459 -7.85 18.49 -7.34
N THR A 460 -6.52 18.47 -7.20
CA THR A 460 -5.88 17.94 -5.99
C THR A 460 -5.90 18.89 -4.80
N GLY A 461 -6.13 20.18 -5.04
CA GLY A 461 -5.96 21.23 -4.05
C GLY A 461 -4.50 21.56 -3.72
N ASP A 462 -3.54 20.92 -4.41
CA ASP A 462 -2.11 21.18 -4.26
C ASP A 462 -1.61 22.04 -5.42
N LEU A 463 -0.66 22.95 -5.14
CA LEU A 463 0.00 23.78 -6.13
C LEU A 463 1.29 23.11 -6.61
N GLY A 464 1.56 23.22 -7.88
CA GLY A 464 2.74 22.64 -8.49
C GLY A 464 3.28 23.39 -9.69
N TYR A 465 4.45 22.95 -10.13
CA TYR A 465 5.13 23.41 -11.33
C TYR A 465 5.59 22.21 -12.13
N LEU A 466 5.33 22.18 -13.43
CA LEU A 466 5.82 21.21 -14.39
C LEU A 466 6.91 21.84 -15.25
N ASP A 467 8.11 21.24 -15.25
CA ASP A 467 9.16 21.71 -16.15
C ASP A 467 8.96 21.22 -17.59
N LYS A 468 9.79 21.74 -18.51
CA LYS A 468 9.76 21.37 -19.94
C LYS A 468 10.04 19.89 -20.22
N HIS A 469 10.55 19.12 -19.25
CA HIS A 469 10.82 17.70 -19.35
C HIS A 469 9.76 16.84 -18.65
N GLY A 470 8.70 17.48 -18.12
CA GLY A 470 7.59 16.82 -17.42
C GLY A 470 7.91 16.41 -15.99
N TYR A 471 8.91 17.01 -15.33
CA TYR A 471 9.14 16.80 -13.90
C TYR A 471 8.21 17.69 -13.09
N LEU A 472 7.52 17.10 -12.11
CA LEU A 472 6.60 17.78 -11.20
C LEU A 472 7.32 18.23 -9.92
N SER A 473 7.12 19.49 -9.54
CA SER A 473 7.53 20.07 -8.26
C SER A 473 6.30 20.52 -7.50
N ILE A 474 6.20 20.19 -6.22
CA ILE A 474 5.11 20.64 -5.34
C ILE A 474 5.49 21.98 -4.73
N ARG A 475 4.56 22.92 -4.68
CA ARG A 475 4.79 24.31 -4.25
C ARG A 475 3.94 24.75 -3.05
N GLY A 476 2.97 23.94 -2.63
CA GLY A 476 2.11 24.23 -1.49
C GLY A 476 0.68 23.74 -1.68
N ARG A 477 -0.25 24.31 -0.94
CA ARG A 477 -1.69 24.05 -1.06
C ARG A 477 -2.47 25.31 -1.38
N VAL A 478 -3.52 25.17 -2.20
CA VAL A 478 -4.41 26.27 -2.59
C VAL A 478 -4.99 26.98 -1.37
N LYS A 479 -5.52 26.22 -0.39
CA LYS A 479 -6.13 26.79 0.82
C LYS A 479 -5.15 27.53 1.73
N THR A 480 -3.88 27.20 1.71
CA THR A 480 -2.86 27.86 2.55
C THR A 480 -2.44 29.23 1.97
N MET A 481 -2.56 29.44 0.67
CA MET A 481 -2.24 30.71 0.02
C MET A 481 -3.36 31.76 0.18
N ILE A 482 -4.59 31.34 0.51
CA ILE A 482 -5.72 32.29 0.70
C ILE A 482 -5.69 32.91 2.10
N LEU A 483 -4.92 32.34 3.04
CA LEU A 483 -4.83 32.78 4.44
C LEU A 483 -3.54 33.55 4.76
N GLY A 484 -2.69 33.85 3.79
CA GLY A 484 -1.48 34.69 3.88
C GLY A 484 -1.55 35.88 2.98
#